data_32524ac4647269d987035bf9e3ca3a69
#
_entry.id   32524ac4647269d987035bf9e3ca3a69
#
_cell.length_a   1.000
_cell.length_b   1.000
_cell.length_c   1.000
_cell.angle_alpha   90.00
_cell.angle_beta   90.00
_cell.angle_gamma   90.00
#
_symmetry.space_group_name_H-M   'P 1'
#
loop_
_entity.id
_entity.type
_entity.pdbx_description
1 polymer ?
#
loop_
_entity_poly.entity_id
_entity_poly.type
_entity_poly.pdbx_seq_one_letter_code
_entity_poly.pdbx_strand_id
1 'polypeptide(L)'
;MNVINEFLSLEEFKSVIFKKNAVNVSDAVLKRVIESFDFLKQFSENKIIYGVNTGFGPMAQYRIKDEDRIQLQYNLIRSHSSGTGKPLNETFVKSAILARLNTLSLGNSGVHPSVIHLMKEFINRDITPLIFEHGGVGASGDLVQLAHLALTLIGEGEVFYKVVRRATKEVFEIEKLQPIQVEIREGLALMNGTSVMTGIGIVNHYNAEKLLDWSLQFSCAINEIVKAYDDHLSSELNNTKLHKGQQDVAERMRNHLADSKLIRKRAEHLYTGENKETVFTEKVQEYYSLRCVPQILGPVLDTINNVGEILENEINSANDNPIIDVKNKQVYHGGNFHGDYISLEMDKLKLVITKLTMLAERQLNYLLNSKINEILPPFVNLGTLGFNFGMQGVQFTATSTTAENQMLSNSMYVHSIPNNNDNQDIVSMGTNAAVITGKVIENAFEVLAIELITIVQAIDYLGYKNEISSATKKIYDDIRVIIPEFKEDQVMYPFVQKVKDYLINN
;
A
#
# COMPACT_ATOMS: atom_id res chain seq x y z
N MET A 1 6.11 21.65 -6.42
CA MET A 1 6.05 21.14 -7.79
C MET A 1 7.16 20.11 -7.92
N ASN A 2 6.84 18.86 -8.13
CA ASN A 2 7.84 17.79 -8.27
C ASN A 2 8.29 17.71 -9.72
N VAL A 3 9.60 17.58 -9.94
CA VAL A 3 10.16 17.49 -11.28
C VAL A 3 10.77 16.10 -11.46
N ILE A 4 10.27 15.34 -12.42
CA ILE A 4 10.88 14.06 -12.82
C ILE A 4 12.22 14.37 -13.49
N ASN A 5 13.29 13.81 -12.94
CA ASN A 5 14.67 13.96 -13.36
C ASN A 5 15.29 12.58 -13.65
N GLU A 6 16.47 12.31 -13.09
CA GLU A 6 17.17 11.03 -13.21
C GLU A 6 16.68 9.98 -12.21
N PHE A 7 16.23 10.42 -11.05
CA PHE A 7 15.76 9.58 -9.95
C PHE A 7 14.53 10.22 -9.29
N LEU A 8 13.54 9.42 -8.96
CA LEU A 8 12.33 9.80 -8.24
C LEU A 8 12.31 9.05 -6.91
N SER A 9 12.52 9.75 -5.80
CA SER A 9 12.45 9.13 -4.48
C SER A 9 11.02 8.72 -4.13
N LEU A 10 10.89 7.73 -3.24
CA LEU A 10 9.59 7.27 -2.76
C LEU A 10 8.80 8.41 -2.07
N GLU A 11 9.49 9.31 -1.36
CA GLU A 11 8.87 10.47 -0.72
C GLU A 11 8.34 11.50 -1.72
N GLU A 12 9.08 11.77 -2.79
CA GLU A 12 8.60 12.64 -3.88
C GLU A 12 7.39 12.00 -4.57
N PHE A 13 7.44 10.69 -4.84
CA PHE A 13 6.32 9.94 -5.40
C PHE A 13 5.07 10.05 -4.52
N LYS A 14 5.19 9.78 -3.22
CA LYS A 14 4.12 9.90 -2.22
C LYS A 14 3.55 11.32 -2.19
N SER A 15 4.38 12.35 -2.33
CA SER A 15 3.93 13.75 -2.32
C SER A 15 3.04 14.09 -3.52
N VAL A 16 3.28 13.50 -4.68
CA VAL A 16 2.40 13.64 -5.86
C VAL A 16 1.06 12.96 -5.63
N ILE A 17 1.08 11.74 -5.12
CA ILE A 17 -0.13 10.92 -5.00
C ILE A 17 -1.02 11.40 -3.85
N PHE A 18 -0.47 11.62 -2.67
CA PHE A 18 -1.25 11.89 -1.45
C PHE A 18 -1.39 13.38 -1.13
N LYS A 19 -0.38 14.21 -1.48
CA LYS A 19 -0.46 15.69 -1.26
C LYS A 19 -0.91 16.44 -2.51
N LYS A 20 -1.21 15.71 -3.61
CA LYS A 20 -1.65 16.25 -4.90
C LYS A 20 -0.70 17.31 -5.48
N ASN A 21 0.59 17.18 -5.22
CA ASN A 21 1.59 18.06 -5.80
C ASN A 21 1.66 17.85 -7.32
N ALA A 22 1.69 18.95 -8.06
CA ALA A 22 1.81 18.87 -9.51
C ALA A 22 3.16 18.27 -9.95
N VAL A 23 3.14 17.51 -11.04
CA VAL A 23 4.32 16.90 -11.68
C VAL A 23 4.77 17.72 -12.86
N ASN A 24 6.06 17.92 -12.99
CA ASN A 24 6.69 18.39 -14.22
C ASN A 24 7.77 17.40 -14.67
N VAL A 25 8.18 17.52 -15.92
CA VAL A 25 9.25 16.69 -16.52
C VAL A 25 10.34 17.64 -16.98
N SER A 26 11.59 17.34 -16.61
CA SER A 26 12.71 18.24 -16.98
C SER A 26 13.05 18.17 -18.47
N ASP A 27 13.65 19.24 -18.99
CA ASP A 27 14.10 19.27 -20.39
C ASP A 27 15.15 18.19 -20.67
N ALA A 28 15.97 17.85 -19.69
CA ALA A 28 16.95 16.77 -19.82
C ALA A 28 16.28 15.41 -20.03
N VAL A 29 15.17 15.14 -19.33
CA VAL A 29 14.35 13.94 -19.54
C VAL A 29 13.73 13.94 -20.93
N LEU A 30 13.11 15.03 -21.33
CA LEU A 30 12.49 15.11 -22.67
C LEU A 30 13.53 14.90 -23.78
N LYS A 31 14.73 15.47 -23.63
CA LYS A 31 15.83 15.27 -24.57
C LYS A 31 16.21 13.79 -24.69
N ARG A 32 16.42 13.08 -23.57
CA ARG A 32 16.80 11.65 -23.64
C ARG A 32 15.67 10.76 -24.19
N VAL A 33 14.40 11.11 -23.94
CA VAL A 33 13.25 10.41 -24.55
C VAL A 33 13.25 10.59 -26.05
N ILE A 34 13.46 11.82 -26.55
CA ILE A 34 13.58 12.12 -27.98
C ILE A 34 14.74 11.34 -28.60
N GLU A 35 15.93 11.40 -27.98
CA GLU A 35 17.11 10.68 -28.46
C GLU A 35 16.87 9.17 -28.56
N SER A 36 16.15 8.59 -27.59
CA SER A 36 15.78 7.17 -27.60
C SER A 36 14.79 6.81 -28.72
N PHE A 37 13.79 7.66 -28.92
CA PHE A 37 12.81 7.49 -30.00
C PHE A 37 13.48 7.56 -31.36
N ASP A 38 14.26 8.61 -31.62
CA ASP A 38 14.96 8.83 -32.90
C ASP A 38 15.96 7.71 -33.18
N PHE A 39 16.71 7.28 -32.14
CA PHE A 39 17.62 6.16 -32.27
C PHE A 39 16.88 4.88 -32.66
N LEU A 40 15.77 4.52 -31.98
CA LEU A 40 15.01 3.32 -32.31
C LEU A 40 14.49 3.36 -33.76
N LYS A 41 13.98 4.51 -34.20
CA LYS A 41 13.48 4.70 -35.56
C LYS A 41 14.55 4.40 -36.63
N GLN A 42 15.75 4.96 -36.46
CA GLN A 42 16.89 4.71 -37.35
C GLN A 42 17.44 3.28 -37.20
N PHE A 43 17.57 2.78 -35.95
CA PHE A 43 18.15 1.47 -35.71
C PHE A 43 17.29 0.33 -36.27
N SER A 44 15.97 0.52 -36.32
CA SER A 44 15.02 -0.51 -36.78
C SER A 44 15.02 -0.72 -38.28
N GLU A 45 15.63 0.18 -39.04
CA GLU A 45 15.77 0.01 -40.49
C GLU A 45 16.56 -1.26 -40.86
N ASN A 46 15.96 -2.13 -41.66
CA ASN A 46 16.55 -3.39 -42.11
C ASN A 46 16.98 -4.39 -41.00
N LYS A 47 16.50 -4.24 -39.77
CA LYS A 47 16.74 -5.16 -38.66
C LYS A 47 15.45 -5.78 -38.15
N ILE A 48 15.54 -7.02 -37.62
CA ILE A 48 14.41 -7.68 -36.94
C ILE A 48 14.44 -7.28 -35.50
N ILE A 49 13.39 -6.56 -35.03
CA ILE A 49 13.25 -6.12 -33.67
C ILE A 49 11.85 -6.52 -33.18
N TYR A 50 11.81 -7.22 -32.04
CA TYR A 50 10.57 -7.64 -31.40
C TYR A 50 9.64 -6.45 -31.12
N GLY A 51 8.38 -6.61 -31.53
CA GLY A 51 7.36 -5.58 -31.32
C GLY A 51 7.46 -4.35 -32.22
N VAL A 52 8.44 -4.32 -33.15
CA VAL A 52 8.61 -3.28 -34.18
C VAL A 52 8.14 -3.79 -35.53
N ASN A 53 8.72 -4.89 -36.01
CA ASN A 53 8.41 -5.49 -37.30
C ASN A 53 8.16 -7.01 -37.22
N THR A 54 7.85 -7.47 -36.03
CA THR A 54 7.40 -8.84 -35.74
C THR A 54 6.01 -8.82 -35.07
N GLY A 55 5.33 -9.96 -35.07
CA GLY A 55 4.20 -10.17 -34.15
C GLY A 55 4.66 -10.21 -32.68
N PHE A 56 3.74 -10.55 -31.78
CA PHE A 56 3.98 -10.58 -30.33
C PHE A 56 3.83 -12.00 -29.76
N GLY A 57 4.53 -12.30 -28.67
CA GLY A 57 4.46 -13.58 -27.97
C GLY A 57 4.71 -14.75 -28.91
N PRO A 58 3.82 -15.77 -28.95
CA PRO A 58 3.95 -16.93 -29.83
C PRO A 58 4.00 -16.59 -31.32
N MET A 59 3.51 -15.39 -31.69
CA MET A 59 3.50 -14.91 -33.08
C MET A 59 4.72 -14.08 -33.44
N ALA A 60 5.75 -14.02 -32.60
CA ALA A 60 6.98 -13.24 -32.86
C ALA A 60 7.71 -13.66 -34.15
N GLN A 61 7.50 -14.88 -34.63
CA GLN A 61 8.10 -15.38 -35.86
C GLN A 61 7.44 -14.83 -37.15
N TYR A 62 6.28 -14.15 -37.02
CA TYR A 62 5.61 -13.56 -38.18
C TYR A 62 6.14 -12.17 -38.46
N ARG A 63 6.61 -11.94 -39.67
CA ARG A 63 7.03 -10.61 -40.13
C ARG A 63 5.81 -9.75 -40.44
N ILE A 64 5.80 -8.52 -39.92
CA ILE A 64 4.76 -7.52 -40.17
C ILE A 64 5.25 -6.60 -41.31
N LYS A 65 4.37 -6.37 -42.26
CA LYS A 65 4.64 -5.43 -43.38
C LYS A 65 4.74 -4.01 -42.86
N ASP A 66 5.53 -3.16 -43.50
CA ASP A 66 5.76 -1.79 -43.03
C ASP A 66 4.48 -0.96 -42.96
N GLU A 67 3.54 -1.16 -43.90
CA GLU A 67 2.22 -0.52 -43.94
C GLU A 67 1.30 -0.88 -42.75
N ASP A 68 1.50 -2.06 -42.15
CA ASP A 68 0.64 -2.60 -41.07
C ASP A 68 1.20 -2.34 -39.68
N ARG A 69 2.44 -1.86 -39.54
CA ARG A 69 3.12 -1.74 -38.23
C ARG A 69 2.39 -0.86 -37.22
N ILE A 70 1.87 0.29 -37.69
CA ILE A 70 1.13 1.21 -36.82
C ILE A 70 -0.22 0.60 -36.42
N GLN A 71 -0.94 0.01 -37.39
CA GLN A 71 -2.22 -0.64 -37.10
C GLN A 71 -2.07 -1.80 -36.11
N LEU A 72 -0.96 -2.55 -36.16
CA LEU A 72 -0.63 -3.59 -35.22
C LEU A 72 -0.57 -3.06 -33.76
N GLN A 73 0.00 -1.87 -33.54
CA GLN A 73 0.07 -1.27 -32.21
C GLN A 73 -1.33 -0.91 -31.68
N TYR A 74 -2.20 -0.34 -32.50
CA TYR A 74 -3.60 -0.11 -32.15
C TYR A 74 -4.36 -1.41 -31.85
N ASN A 75 -4.14 -2.44 -32.66
CA ASN A 75 -4.75 -3.77 -32.44
C ASN A 75 -4.30 -4.38 -31.13
N LEU A 76 -3.02 -4.22 -30.77
CA LEU A 76 -2.46 -4.70 -29.49
C LEU A 76 -3.17 -4.02 -28.32
N ILE A 77 -3.26 -2.68 -28.30
CA ILE A 77 -3.92 -1.91 -27.25
C ILE A 77 -5.38 -2.37 -27.09
N ARG A 78 -6.13 -2.40 -28.20
CA ARG A 78 -7.57 -2.73 -28.18
C ARG A 78 -7.83 -4.17 -27.74
N SER A 79 -7.06 -5.12 -28.25
CA SER A 79 -7.24 -6.55 -27.93
C SER A 79 -6.91 -6.89 -26.47
N HIS A 80 -5.99 -6.15 -25.85
CA HIS A 80 -5.58 -6.37 -24.45
C HIS A 80 -6.35 -5.50 -23.46
N SER A 81 -7.18 -4.57 -23.92
CA SER A 81 -8.12 -3.84 -23.06
C SER A 81 -9.32 -4.72 -22.67
N SER A 82 -9.04 -5.82 -22.01
CA SER A 82 -9.97 -6.92 -21.73
C SER A 82 -10.16 -7.20 -20.23
N GLY A 83 -9.72 -6.28 -19.36
CA GLY A 83 -9.84 -6.42 -17.91
C GLY A 83 -11.29 -6.47 -17.43
N THR A 84 -11.53 -7.18 -16.34
CA THR A 84 -12.86 -7.37 -15.72
C THR A 84 -12.77 -7.30 -14.19
N GLY A 85 -13.92 -7.44 -13.53
CA GLY A 85 -14.04 -7.32 -12.07
C GLY A 85 -14.37 -5.89 -11.64
N LYS A 86 -13.99 -5.52 -10.44
CA LYS A 86 -14.21 -4.16 -9.92
C LYS A 86 -13.19 -3.19 -10.52
N PRO A 87 -13.58 -1.93 -10.74
CA PRO A 87 -12.62 -0.87 -10.99
C PRO A 87 -11.59 -0.76 -9.86
N LEU A 88 -10.32 -0.60 -10.21
CA LEU A 88 -9.29 -0.23 -9.24
C LEU A 88 -9.56 1.15 -8.66
N ASN A 89 -9.17 1.35 -7.42
CA ASN A 89 -9.24 2.65 -6.76
C ASN A 89 -8.46 3.72 -7.57
N GLU A 90 -9.01 4.93 -7.67
CA GLU A 90 -8.40 6.02 -8.44
C GLU A 90 -6.98 6.36 -7.95
N THR A 91 -6.71 6.25 -6.64
CA THR A 91 -5.36 6.46 -6.09
C THR A 91 -4.37 5.39 -6.60
N PHE A 92 -4.78 4.13 -6.70
CA PHE A 92 -3.97 3.06 -7.29
C PHE A 92 -3.66 3.34 -8.75
N VAL A 93 -4.67 3.75 -9.52
CA VAL A 93 -4.50 4.04 -10.96
C VAL A 93 -3.61 5.27 -11.16
N LYS A 94 -3.80 6.35 -10.40
CA LYS A 94 -2.94 7.54 -10.46
C LYS A 94 -1.49 7.20 -10.11
N SER A 95 -1.28 6.35 -9.12
CA SER A 95 0.03 5.84 -8.74
C SER A 95 0.66 5.00 -9.87
N ALA A 96 -0.12 4.15 -10.53
CA ALA A 96 0.32 3.38 -11.69
C ALA A 96 0.73 4.28 -12.87
N ILE A 97 -0.03 5.36 -13.15
CA ILE A 97 0.33 6.34 -14.19
C ILE A 97 1.67 7.01 -13.87
N LEU A 98 1.87 7.44 -12.61
CA LEU A 98 3.11 8.08 -12.20
C LEU A 98 4.31 7.12 -12.30
N ALA A 99 4.14 5.89 -11.85
CA ALA A 99 5.16 4.85 -12.00
C ALA A 99 5.51 4.62 -13.48
N ARG A 100 4.48 4.53 -14.37
CA ARG A 100 4.73 4.36 -15.81
C ARG A 100 5.38 5.58 -16.43
N LEU A 101 4.93 6.78 -16.10
CA LEU A 101 5.54 8.02 -16.54
C LEU A 101 7.03 8.06 -16.16
N ASN A 102 7.38 7.71 -14.94
CA ASN A 102 8.79 7.71 -14.49
C ASN A 102 9.63 6.68 -15.26
N THR A 103 9.17 5.45 -15.42
CA THR A 103 9.93 4.40 -16.12
C THR A 103 10.12 4.73 -17.61
N LEU A 104 9.11 5.28 -18.27
CA LEU A 104 9.23 5.73 -19.67
C LEU A 104 10.16 6.95 -19.81
N SER A 105 10.20 7.80 -18.79
CA SER A 105 11.09 8.98 -18.70
C SER A 105 12.57 8.62 -18.61
N LEU A 106 12.92 7.36 -18.29
CA LEU A 106 14.31 6.88 -18.32
C LEU A 106 14.92 6.86 -19.74
N GLY A 107 14.09 6.91 -20.77
CA GLY A 107 14.55 6.94 -22.17
C GLY A 107 14.99 5.58 -22.71
N ASN A 108 14.58 4.47 -22.08
CA ASN A 108 14.93 3.11 -22.49
C ASN A 108 13.82 2.40 -23.30
N SER A 109 12.70 3.08 -23.55
CA SER A 109 11.52 2.46 -24.19
C SER A 109 11.28 2.91 -25.65
N GLY A 110 11.95 3.98 -26.12
CA GLY A 110 11.80 4.49 -27.48
C GLY A 110 10.41 5.05 -27.78
N VAL A 111 9.73 5.66 -26.82
CA VAL A 111 8.42 6.29 -27.00
C VAL A 111 8.55 7.72 -27.49
N HIS A 112 7.53 8.20 -28.22
CA HIS A 112 7.44 9.60 -28.62
C HIS A 112 7.16 10.52 -27.41
N PRO A 113 7.71 11.75 -27.36
CA PRO A 113 7.51 12.66 -26.22
C PRO A 113 6.04 13.00 -25.90
N SER A 114 5.13 12.89 -26.88
CA SER A 114 3.69 13.11 -26.66
C SER A 114 3.10 12.20 -25.57
N VAL A 115 3.61 10.97 -25.43
CA VAL A 115 3.23 10.04 -24.37
C VAL A 115 3.54 10.63 -23.01
N ILE A 116 4.77 11.10 -22.81
CA ILE A 116 5.23 11.72 -21.56
C ILE A 116 4.36 12.95 -21.20
N HIS A 117 4.11 13.81 -22.20
CA HIS A 117 3.30 15.00 -22.00
C HIS A 117 1.86 14.68 -21.61
N LEU A 118 1.19 13.73 -22.29
CA LEU A 118 -0.19 13.41 -22.02
C LEU A 118 -0.37 12.68 -20.68
N MET A 119 0.55 11.76 -20.32
CA MET A 119 0.52 11.11 -18.99
C MET A 119 0.72 12.11 -17.85
N LYS A 120 1.61 13.09 -18.01
CA LYS A 120 1.76 14.21 -17.08
C LYS A 120 0.45 14.98 -16.91
N GLU A 121 -0.23 15.30 -18.02
CA GLU A 121 -1.53 16.00 -17.96
C GLU A 121 -2.61 15.16 -17.26
N PHE A 122 -2.64 13.84 -17.44
CA PHE A 122 -3.56 12.96 -16.71
C PHE A 122 -3.39 13.08 -15.20
N ILE A 123 -2.12 13.04 -14.73
CA ILE A 123 -1.82 13.18 -13.29
C ILE A 123 -2.25 14.57 -12.78
N ASN A 124 -1.87 15.64 -13.48
CA ASN A 124 -2.07 17.01 -13.02
C ASN A 124 -3.53 17.46 -13.07
N ARG A 125 -4.37 16.83 -13.92
CA ARG A 125 -5.79 17.16 -14.09
C ARG A 125 -6.73 16.15 -13.44
N ASP A 126 -6.19 15.22 -12.63
CA ASP A 126 -6.97 14.13 -12.00
C ASP A 126 -7.84 13.36 -13.02
N ILE A 127 -7.27 13.03 -14.20
CA ILE A 127 -7.89 12.17 -15.20
C ILE A 127 -7.41 10.75 -14.94
N THR A 128 -8.32 9.88 -14.48
CA THR A 128 -7.97 8.54 -14.02
C THR A 128 -8.61 7.49 -14.94
N PRO A 129 -7.83 6.75 -15.76
CA PRO A 129 -8.34 5.66 -16.59
C PRO A 129 -9.16 4.62 -15.81
N LEU A 130 -10.21 4.11 -16.43
CA LEU A 130 -10.94 2.96 -15.91
C LEU A 130 -10.12 1.69 -16.10
N ILE A 131 -9.51 1.22 -15.04
CA ILE A 131 -8.70 -0.02 -15.00
C ILE A 131 -9.37 -1.01 -14.06
N PHE A 132 -9.39 -2.29 -14.41
CA PHE A 132 -10.04 -3.35 -13.63
C PHE A 132 -9.03 -4.20 -12.86
N GLU A 133 -9.52 -4.84 -11.80
CA GLU A 133 -8.69 -5.66 -10.90
C GLU A 133 -8.17 -6.95 -11.54
N HIS A 134 -8.88 -7.52 -12.53
CA HIS A 134 -8.49 -8.77 -13.18
C HIS A 134 -7.95 -8.56 -14.59
N GLY A 135 -6.94 -9.38 -14.96
CA GLY A 135 -6.35 -9.46 -16.29
C GLY A 135 -4.83 -9.51 -16.30
N GLY A 136 -4.16 -8.92 -15.32
CA GLY A 136 -2.69 -8.98 -15.21
C GLY A 136 -2.22 -10.30 -14.64
N VAL A 137 -1.24 -10.92 -15.30
CA VAL A 137 -0.58 -12.16 -14.83
C VAL A 137 0.87 -11.94 -14.41
N GLY A 138 1.43 -10.79 -14.70
CA GLY A 138 2.76 -10.36 -14.24
C GLY A 138 3.94 -11.03 -14.95
N ALA A 139 3.73 -11.77 -16.05
CA ALA A 139 4.80 -12.38 -16.83
C ALA A 139 5.41 -11.43 -17.86
N SER A 140 4.59 -10.59 -18.50
CA SER A 140 5.01 -9.45 -19.32
C SER A 140 4.65 -8.13 -18.65
N GLY A 141 4.68 -8.12 -17.33
CA GLY A 141 4.16 -7.05 -16.50
C GLY A 141 2.61 -7.03 -16.50
N ASP A 142 2.07 -5.83 -16.41
CA ASP A 142 0.64 -5.55 -16.22
C ASP A 142 -0.08 -5.32 -17.56
N LEU A 143 0.13 -6.19 -18.57
CA LEU A 143 -0.32 -5.97 -19.94
C LEU A 143 -1.75 -5.46 -20.04
N VAL A 144 -2.70 -6.16 -19.41
CA VAL A 144 -4.13 -5.84 -19.52
C VAL A 144 -4.46 -4.52 -18.83
N GLN A 145 -3.96 -4.29 -17.62
CA GLN A 145 -4.20 -3.03 -16.91
C GLN A 145 -3.57 -1.84 -17.64
N LEU A 146 -2.33 -1.99 -18.11
CA LEU A 146 -1.65 -0.94 -18.89
C LEU A 146 -2.28 -0.74 -20.26
N ALA A 147 -2.92 -1.78 -20.87
CA ALA A 147 -3.70 -1.60 -22.09
C ALA A 147 -4.88 -0.64 -21.88
N HIS A 148 -5.58 -0.71 -20.73
CA HIS A 148 -6.62 0.25 -20.41
C HIS A 148 -6.07 1.69 -20.28
N LEU A 149 -4.88 1.87 -19.70
CA LEU A 149 -4.20 3.16 -19.71
C LEU A 149 -3.89 3.62 -21.15
N ALA A 150 -3.28 2.76 -21.96
CA ALA A 150 -2.94 3.06 -23.35
C ALA A 150 -4.18 3.39 -24.19
N LEU A 151 -5.29 2.69 -23.95
CA LEU A 151 -6.57 2.95 -24.61
C LEU A 151 -7.06 4.38 -24.38
N THR A 152 -6.92 4.89 -23.14
CA THR A 152 -7.31 6.29 -22.86
C THR A 152 -6.33 7.30 -23.45
N LEU A 153 -5.05 6.98 -23.56
CA LEU A 153 -4.08 7.86 -24.21
C LEU A 153 -4.35 8.04 -25.71
N ILE A 154 -4.92 7.03 -26.38
CA ILE A 154 -5.36 7.14 -27.79
C ILE A 154 -6.78 7.74 -27.93
N GLY A 155 -7.38 8.22 -26.84
CA GLY A 155 -8.70 8.88 -26.83
C GLY A 155 -9.91 7.94 -26.81
N GLU A 156 -9.68 6.65 -26.58
CA GLU A 156 -10.73 5.61 -26.50
C GLU A 156 -10.98 5.21 -25.03
N GLY A 157 -12.00 4.36 -24.78
CA GLY A 157 -12.34 3.88 -23.44
C GLY A 157 -12.94 4.94 -22.53
N GLU A 158 -12.77 4.76 -21.23
CA GLU A 158 -13.42 5.57 -20.20
C GLU A 158 -12.44 5.98 -19.11
N VAL A 159 -12.73 7.11 -18.47
CA VAL A 159 -11.97 7.65 -17.35
C VAL A 159 -12.89 8.09 -16.22
N PHE A 160 -12.38 8.12 -15.00
CA PHE A 160 -12.96 8.93 -13.94
C PHE A 160 -12.39 10.34 -14.03
N TYR A 161 -13.30 11.32 -14.09
CA TYR A 161 -12.95 12.73 -14.09
C TYR A 161 -13.94 13.48 -13.19
N LYS A 162 -13.41 14.19 -12.18
CA LYS A 162 -14.21 14.82 -11.12
C LYS A 162 -15.20 13.84 -10.47
N VAL A 163 -14.71 12.64 -10.13
CA VAL A 163 -15.45 11.54 -9.47
C VAL A 163 -16.57 10.94 -10.34
N VAL A 164 -16.67 11.33 -11.62
CA VAL A 164 -17.69 10.83 -12.55
C VAL A 164 -17.03 10.02 -13.66
N ARG A 165 -17.55 8.83 -13.93
CA ARG A 165 -17.13 8.01 -15.07
C ARG A 165 -17.64 8.62 -16.37
N ARG A 166 -16.73 8.86 -17.33
CA ARG A 166 -17.00 9.50 -18.62
C ARG A 166 -16.24 8.81 -19.75
N ALA A 167 -16.72 8.97 -20.98
CA ALA A 167 -15.94 8.61 -22.15
C ALA A 167 -14.66 9.49 -22.22
N THR A 168 -13.53 8.89 -22.54
CA THR A 168 -12.24 9.61 -22.66
C THR A 168 -12.33 10.79 -23.63
N LYS A 169 -13.01 10.58 -24.78
CA LYS A 169 -13.20 11.62 -25.79
C LYS A 169 -13.89 12.87 -25.26
N GLU A 170 -14.92 12.71 -24.44
CA GLU A 170 -15.62 13.85 -23.81
C GLU A 170 -14.69 14.66 -22.91
N VAL A 171 -13.89 13.97 -22.11
CA VAL A 171 -12.94 14.65 -21.21
C VAL A 171 -11.84 15.36 -21.98
N PHE A 172 -11.38 14.79 -23.09
CA PHE A 172 -10.41 15.45 -23.98
C PHE A 172 -10.98 16.72 -24.62
N GLU A 173 -12.24 16.72 -25.01
CA GLU A 173 -12.93 17.93 -25.50
C GLU A 173 -13.04 19.00 -24.39
N ILE A 174 -13.42 18.62 -23.16
CA ILE A 174 -13.53 19.52 -22.02
C ILE A 174 -12.17 20.14 -21.67
N GLU A 175 -11.12 19.32 -21.58
CA GLU A 175 -9.78 19.71 -21.14
C GLU A 175 -8.89 20.21 -22.31
N LYS A 176 -9.41 20.21 -23.55
CA LYS A 176 -8.66 20.56 -24.78
C LYS A 176 -7.37 19.77 -24.92
N LEU A 177 -7.44 18.49 -24.58
CA LEU A 177 -6.36 17.55 -24.80
C LEU A 177 -6.48 16.89 -26.17
N GLN A 178 -5.36 16.40 -26.71
CA GLN A 178 -5.33 15.64 -27.94
C GLN A 178 -4.85 14.22 -27.65
N PRO A 179 -5.48 13.19 -28.22
CA PRO A 179 -4.98 11.83 -28.13
C PRO A 179 -3.60 11.73 -28.80
N ILE A 180 -2.77 10.82 -28.31
CA ILE A 180 -1.52 10.49 -28.99
C ILE A 180 -1.82 9.77 -30.32
N GLN A 181 -0.96 9.98 -31.29
CA GLN A 181 -0.87 9.12 -32.46
C GLN A 181 0.20 8.07 -32.16
N VAL A 182 -0.20 6.82 -32.23
CA VAL A 182 0.71 5.71 -31.88
C VAL A 182 1.78 5.58 -32.94
N GLU A 183 3.01 5.65 -32.53
CA GLU A 183 4.20 5.47 -33.36
C GLU A 183 4.71 4.03 -33.29
N ILE A 184 5.86 3.79 -33.93
CA ILE A 184 6.52 2.49 -33.93
C ILE A 184 6.74 1.96 -32.51
N ARG A 185 6.31 0.73 -32.21
CA ARG A 185 6.46 0.04 -30.94
C ARG A 185 5.65 0.65 -29.75
N GLU A 186 5.02 1.79 -29.86
CA GLU A 186 4.41 2.46 -28.69
C GLU A 186 3.31 1.66 -28.02
N GLY A 187 2.50 0.91 -28.79
CA GLY A 187 1.50 0.03 -28.19
C GLY A 187 2.14 -0.94 -27.20
N LEU A 188 3.23 -1.61 -27.57
CA LEU A 188 3.97 -2.48 -26.65
C LEU A 188 4.63 -1.69 -25.52
N ALA A 189 5.31 -0.59 -25.82
CA ALA A 189 6.00 0.23 -24.82
C ALA A 189 5.07 0.82 -23.77
N LEU A 190 3.82 1.06 -24.07
CA LEU A 190 2.82 1.53 -23.11
C LEU A 190 2.33 0.43 -22.18
N MET A 191 2.36 -0.82 -22.62
CA MET A 191 1.71 -1.94 -21.92
C MET A 191 2.68 -2.89 -21.22
N ASN A 192 3.91 -2.98 -21.68
CA ASN A 192 4.91 -3.92 -21.19
C ASN A 192 5.67 -3.34 -19.99
N GLY A 193 5.42 -3.84 -18.80
CA GLY A 193 6.07 -3.37 -17.56
C GLY A 193 5.24 -3.56 -16.31
N THR A 194 5.85 -3.28 -15.16
CA THR A 194 5.36 -3.59 -13.81
C THR A 194 4.68 -2.41 -13.10
N SER A 195 4.34 -1.36 -13.84
CA SER A 195 3.96 -0.07 -13.23
C SER A 195 2.64 -0.09 -12.45
N VAL A 196 1.69 -0.99 -12.77
CA VAL A 196 0.42 -1.07 -12.04
C VAL A 196 0.64 -1.77 -10.70
N MET A 197 1.26 -2.95 -10.68
CA MET A 197 1.58 -3.64 -9.43
C MET A 197 2.45 -2.79 -8.53
N THR A 198 3.44 -2.07 -9.08
CA THR A 198 4.33 -1.17 -8.34
C THR A 198 3.58 0.04 -7.80
N GLY A 199 2.73 0.68 -8.60
CA GLY A 199 1.92 1.81 -8.17
C GLY A 199 0.97 1.44 -7.02
N ILE A 200 0.28 0.31 -7.11
CA ILE A 200 -0.55 -0.23 -6.02
C ILE A 200 0.33 -0.53 -4.80
N GLY A 201 1.51 -1.13 -5.02
CA GLY A 201 2.48 -1.45 -3.98
C GLY A 201 2.91 -0.23 -3.17
N ILE A 202 3.15 0.92 -3.80
CA ILE A 202 3.53 2.16 -3.10
C ILE A 202 2.38 2.70 -2.24
N VAL A 203 1.14 2.63 -2.72
CA VAL A 203 -0.02 3.01 -1.91
C VAL A 203 -0.20 2.08 -0.72
N ASN A 204 0.00 0.77 -0.92
CA ASN A 204 -0.02 -0.21 0.15
C ASN A 204 1.08 0.04 1.18
N HIS A 205 2.29 0.33 0.73
CA HIS A 205 3.42 0.67 1.59
C HIS A 205 3.13 1.90 2.45
N TYR A 206 2.63 2.99 1.88
CA TYR A 206 2.26 4.20 2.60
C TYR A 206 1.20 3.94 3.68
N ASN A 207 0.19 3.15 3.37
CA ASN A 207 -0.84 2.79 4.32
C ASN A 207 -0.34 1.82 5.40
N ALA A 208 0.62 0.94 5.07
CA ALA A 208 1.25 0.05 6.04
C ALA A 208 2.11 0.81 7.06
N GLU A 209 2.81 1.87 6.65
CA GLU A 209 3.51 2.78 7.56
C GLU A 209 2.54 3.40 8.58
N LYS A 210 1.39 3.90 8.13
CA LYS A 210 0.35 4.45 9.01
C LYS A 210 -0.22 3.42 9.97
N LEU A 211 -0.53 2.21 9.48
CA LEU A 211 -1.03 1.12 10.33
C LEU A 211 -0.04 0.75 11.44
N LEU A 212 1.25 0.70 11.12
CA LEU A 212 2.29 0.45 12.12
C LEU A 212 2.33 1.56 13.18
N ASP A 213 2.29 2.82 12.75
CA ASP A 213 2.30 3.97 13.64
C ASP A 213 1.09 3.98 14.58
N TRP A 214 -0.11 3.71 14.06
CA TRP A 214 -1.30 3.60 14.89
C TRP A 214 -1.27 2.40 15.84
N SER A 215 -0.88 1.22 15.36
CA SER A 215 -0.77 0.02 16.20
C SER A 215 0.21 0.20 17.35
N LEU A 216 1.32 0.90 17.12
CA LEU A 216 2.29 1.26 18.16
C LEU A 216 1.66 2.18 19.20
N GLN A 217 0.97 3.25 18.77
CA GLN A 217 0.34 4.23 19.64
C GLN A 217 -0.80 3.60 20.48
N PHE A 218 -1.60 2.70 19.88
CA PHE A 218 -2.66 1.98 20.60
C PHE A 218 -2.09 1.00 21.62
N SER A 219 -1.03 0.30 21.25
CA SER A 219 -0.30 -0.54 22.21
C SER A 219 0.24 0.25 23.40
N CYS A 220 0.70 1.49 23.20
CA CYS A 220 1.10 2.39 24.28
C CYS A 220 -0.10 2.75 25.17
N ALA A 221 -1.21 3.20 24.59
CA ALA A 221 -2.42 3.55 25.32
C ALA A 221 -2.96 2.39 26.17
N ILE A 222 -2.91 1.15 25.64
CA ILE A 222 -3.34 -0.03 26.39
C ILE A 222 -2.38 -0.35 27.53
N ASN A 223 -1.06 -0.18 27.34
CA ASN A 223 -0.10 -0.31 28.44
C ASN A 223 -0.34 0.72 29.56
N GLU A 224 -0.77 1.95 29.24
CA GLU A 224 -1.20 2.95 30.22
C GLU A 224 -2.45 2.50 30.96
N ILE A 225 -3.50 2.04 30.24
CA ILE A 225 -4.77 1.57 30.80
C ILE A 225 -4.54 0.49 31.85
N VAL A 226 -3.65 -0.46 31.58
CA VAL A 226 -3.36 -1.58 32.47
C VAL A 226 -2.30 -1.27 33.54
N LYS A 227 -1.74 -0.06 33.53
CA LYS A 227 -0.62 0.35 34.40
C LYS A 227 0.55 -0.63 34.32
N ALA A 228 0.98 -0.92 33.09
CA ALA A 228 2.05 -1.86 32.82
C ALA A 228 3.40 -1.41 33.41
N TYR A 229 4.31 -2.38 33.62
CA TYR A 229 5.68 -2.06 34.01
C TYR A 229 6.51 -1.58 32.82
N ASP A 230 7.48 -0.72 33.07
CA ASP A 230 8.33 -0.05 32.11
C ASP A 230 9.43 -0.94 31.50
N ASP A 231 9.84 -1.99 32.22
CA ASP A 231 11.05 -2.78 31.91
C ASP A 231 10.98 -3.56 30.59
N HIS A 232 9.79 -3.99 30.14
CA HIS A 232 9.67 -4.68 28.85
C HIS A 232 9.91 -3.77 27.64
N LEU A 233 9.87 -2.46 27.82
CA LEU A 233 10.22 -1.47 26.82
C LEU A 233 11.64 -0.91 26.98
N SER A 234 12.35 -1.27 28.08
CA SER A 234 13.65 -0.70 28.39
C SER A 234 14.68 -0.90 27.26
N SER A 235 15.62 0.05 27.15
CA SER A 235 16.75 -0.04 26.22
C SER A 235 17.65 -1.21 26.57
N GLU A 236 17.85 -1.47 27.85
CA GLU A 236 18.67 -2.55 28.40
C GLU A 236 18.18 -3.92 27.92
N LEU A 237 16.87 -4.15 27.99
CA LEU A 237 16.28 -5.40 27.48
C LEU A 237 16.36 -5.50 25.97
N ASN A 238 15.89 -4.46 25.26
CA ASN A 238 15.70 -4.56 23.82
C ASN A 238 17.01 -4.52 23.01
N ASN A 239 18.07 -3.89 23.55
CA ASN A 239 19.39 -3.86 22.90
C ASN A 239 20.18 -5.16 23.05
N THR A 240 19.77 -6.10 23.92
CA THR A 240 20.38 -7.44 23.97
C THR A 240 20.03 -8.30 22.75
N LYS A 241 19.05 -7.87 21.95
CA LYS A 241 18.64 -8.51 20.70
C LYS A 241 18.97 -7.59 19.52
N LEU A 242 19.69 -8.14 18.50
CA LEU A 242 20.30 -7.34 17.44
C LEU A 242 19.34 -6.94 16.29
N HIS A 243 18.03 -7.09 16.49
CA HIS A 243 17.02 -6.73 15.50
C HIS A 243 16.69 -5.24 15.58
N LYS A 244 17.03 -4.50 14.53
CA LYS A 244 16.89 -3.04 14.50
C LYS A 244 15.43 -2.60 14.67
N GLY A 245 14.49 -3.21 13.95
CA GLY A 245 13.08 -2.89 14.07
C GLY A 245 12.52 -3.08 15.48
N GLN A 246 12.96 -4.12 16.22
CA GLN A 246 12.56 -4.29 17.63
C GLN A 246 13.07 -3.15 18.51
N GLN A 247 14.32 -2.74 18.34
CA GLN A 247 14.95 -1.65 19.09
C GLN A 247 14.22 -0.33 18.82
N ASP A 248 13.95 -0.04 17.55
CA ASP A 248 13.28 1.19 17.12
C ASP A 248 11.82 1.26 17.62
N VAL A 249 11.06 0.15 17.55
CA VAL A 249 9.70 0.08 18.10
C VAL A 249 9.73 0.34 19.62
N ALA A 250 10.63 -0.30 20.36
CA ALA A 250 10.75 -0.09 21.81
C ALA A 250 11.12 1.35 22.14
N GLU A 251 12.02 1.99 21.38
CA GLU A 251 12.38 3.39 21.54
C GLU A 251 11.18 4.33 21.29
N ARG A 252 10.44 4.11 20.19
CA ARG A 252 9.25 4.90 19.86
C ARG A 252 8.17 4.76 20.93
N MET A 253 7.96 3.57 21.50
CA MET A 253 7.03 3.35 22.60
C MET A 253 7.47 4.09 23.87
N ARG A 254 8.76 4.04 24.25
CA ARG A 254 9.28 4.79 25.38
C ARG A 254 9.07 6.31 25.20
N ASN A 255 9.33 6.82 24.01
CA ASN A 255 9.13 8.24 23.71
C ASN A 255 7.65 8.65 23.79
N HIS A 256 6.73 7.80 23.32
CA HIS A 256 5.28 8.02 23.42
C HIS A 256 4.80 8.06 24.89
N LEU A 257 5.38 7.24 25.74
CA LEU A 257 4.99 7.07 27.15
C LEU A 257 5.78 7.97 28.12
N ALA A 258 6.66 8.83 27.64
CA ALA A 258 7.66 9.51 28.47
C ALA A 258 7.09 10.35 29.62
N ASP A 259 5.92 10.95 29.44
CA ASP A 259 5.22 11.78 30.45
C ASP A 259 3.98 11.11 31.04
N SER A 260 3.79 9.80 30.80
CA SER A 260 2.70 9.03 31.39
C SER A 260 2.85 8.89 32.91
N LYS A 261 1.76 9.12 33.63
CA LYS A 261 1.68 8.91 35.09
C LYS A 261 1.21 7.50 35.47
N LEU A 262 0.87 6.68 34.46
CA LEU A 262 0.25 5.36 34.67
C LEU A 262 1.25 4.21 34.55
N ILE A 263 2.34 4.39 33.78
CA ILE A 263 3.38 3.38 33.64
C ILE A 263 4.15 3.22 34.95
N ARG A 264 4.22 1.99 35.44
CA ARG A 264 4.84 1.69 36.74
C ARG A 264 6.30 1.26 36.56
N LYS A 265 7.16 1.70 37.43
CA LYS A 265 8.54 1.23 37.50
C LYS A 265 8.60 -0.08 38.30
N ARG A 266 9.00 -1.17 37.68
CA ARG A 266 9.09 -2.49 38.32
C ARG A 266 9.94 -2.44 39.56
N ALA A 267 11.07 -1.74 39.56
CA ALA A 267 11.97 -1.65 40.70
C ALA A 267 11.32 -1.02 41.95
N GLU A 268 10.41 -0.06 41.74
CA GLU A 268 9.70 0.61 42.82
C GLU A 268 8.54 -0.21 43.42
N HIS A 269 8.04 -1.21 42.68
CA HIS A 269 6.88 -2.01 43.07
C HIS A 269 7.24 -3.44 43.49
N LEU A 270 8.12 -4.14 42.77
CA LEU A 270 8.36 -5.55 42.96
C LEU A 270 9.74 -5.88 43.57
N TYR A 271 10.67 -4.90 43.64
CA TYR A 271 12.01 -5.11 44.19
C TYR A 271 12.17 -4.48 45.60
N THR A 272 11.08 -4.07 46.20
CA THR A 272 11.06 -3.42 47.51
C THR A 272 10.75 -4.42 48.61
N GLY A 273 11.78 -4.81 49.41
CA GLY A 273 11.62 -5.61 50.60
C GLY A 273 11.57 -7.15 50.43
N GLU A 274 11.47 -7.89 51.50
CA GLU A 274 11.28 -9.33 51.47
C GLU A 274 9.80 -9.66 51.23
N ASN A 275 9.51 -10.33 50.10
CA ASN A 275 8.18 -10.86 49.85
C ASN A 275 8.11 -12.32 50.31
N LYS A 276 7.17 -12.60 51.25
CA LYS A 276 6.95 -13.93 51.84
C LYS A 276 5.66 -14.60 51.35
N GLU A 277 4.96 -13.95 50.39
CA GLU A 277 3.74 -14.48 49.80
C GLU A 277 4.03 -15.66 48.89
N THR A 278 3.22 -16.71 48.99
CA THR A 278 3.28 -17.87 48.08
C THR A 278 2.51 -17.64 46.79
N VAL A 279 1.55 -16.72 46.82
CA VAL A 279 0.77 -16.29 45.65
C VAL A 279 0.72 -14.76 45.66
N PHE A 280 1.28 -14.14 44.62
CA PHE A 280 1.31 -12.70 44.51
C PHE A 280 -0.05 -12.15 44.07
N THR A 281 -0.50 -11.09 44.68
CA THR A 281 -1.72 -10.35 44.33
C THR A 281 -1.45 -9.38 43.14
N GLU A 282 -0.22 -8.87 43.06
CA GLU A 282 0.22 -8.01 41.95
C GLU A 282 0.61 -8.83 40.72
N LYS A 283 0.27 -8.36 39.53
CA LYS A 283 0.76 -8.98 38.29
C LYS A 283 2.28 -8.90 38.21
N VAL A 284 2.93 -10.04 38.00
CA VAL A 284 4.38 -10.12 37.82
C VAL A 284 4.78 -9.80 36.36
N GLN A 285 3.96 -10.16 35.39
CA GLN A 285 4.19 -9.92 33.95
C GLN A 285 2.86 -9.68 33.25
N GLU A 286 2.90 -8.78 32.25
CA GLU A 286 1.79 -8.56 31.35
C GLU A 286 1.62 -9.71 30.34
N TYR A 287 0.45 -9.80 29.69
CA TYR A 287 0.20 -10.71 28.59
C TYR A 287 1.15 -10.44 27.41
N TYR A 288 1.37 -11.43 26.55
CA TYR A 288 2.28 -11.30 25.40
C TYR A 288 1.85 -10.20 24.42
N SER A 289 0.54 -10.02 24.20
CA SER A 289 0.01 -8.94 23.38
C SER A 289 0.32 -7.53 23.91
N LEU A 290 0.73 -7.40 25.17
CA LEU A 290 1.12 -6.13 25.79
C LEU A 290 2.64 -5.98 25.89
N ARG A 291 3.34 -6.98 26.47
CA ARG A 291 4.78 -6.87 26.72
C ARG A 291 5.67 -7.25 25.55
N CYS A 292 5.15 -8.03 24.56
CA CYS A 292 5.94 -8.45 23.41
C CYS A 292 5.69 -7.59 22.15
N VAL A 293 5.12 -6.39 22.31
CA VAL A 293 4.86 -5.48 21.16
C VAL A 293 6.13 -5.19 20.37
N PRO A 294 7.29 -4.86 20.99
CA PRO A 294 8.52 -4.64 20.21
C PRO A 294 8.94 -5.86 19.38
N GLN A 295 8.77 -7.08 19.91
CA GLN A 295 9.12 -8.32 19.22
C GLN A 295 8.13 -8.69 18.11
N ILE A 296 6.89 -8.18 18.17
CA ILE A 296 5.84 -8.43 17.18
C ILE A 296 5.87 -7.37 16.07
N LEU A 297 5.95 -6.09 16.43
CA LEU A 297 5.95 -4.98 15.47
C LEU A 297 7.33 -4.70 14.88
N GLY A 298 8.43 -5.13 15.51
CA GLY A 298 9.77 -5.01 14.97
C GLY A 298 9.94 -5.64 13.59
N PRO A 299 9.58 -6.92 13.40
CA PRO A 299 9.59 -7.55 12.07
C PRO A 299 8.66 -6.88 11.05
N VAL A 300 7.56 -6.26 11.50
CA VAL A 300 6.67 -5.48 10.64
C VAL A 300 7.40 -4.25 10.10
N LEU A 301 8.07 -3.49 10.98
CA LEU A 301 8.87 -2.33 10.61
C LEU A 301 10.00 -2.69 9.65
N ASP A 302 10.79 -3.73 9.97
CA ASP A 302 11.89 -4.17 9.10
C ASP A 302 11.39 -4.58 7.72
N THR A 303 10.23 -5.24 7.65
CA THR A 303 9.61 -5.63 6.37
C THR A 303 9.12 -4.41 5.58
N ILE A 304 8.44 -3.46 6.21
CA ILE A 304 7.97 -2.23 5.56
C ILE A 304 9.15 -1.47 4.95
N ASN A 305 10.25 -1.31 5.70
CA ASN A 305 11.44 -0.63 5.21
C ASN A 305 12.03 -1.33 3.96
N ASN A 306 12.19 -2.65 4.01
CA ASN A 306 12.70 -3.42 2.88
C ASN A 306 11.80 -3.35 1.64
N VAL A 307 10.47 -3.44 1.84
CA VAL A 307 9.48 -3.26 0.76
C VAL A 307 9.62 -1.88 0.12
N GLY A 308 9.82 -0.82 0.92
CA GLY A 308 10.04 0.54 0.42
C GLY A 308 11.25 0.65 -0.50
N GLU A 309 12.39 0.07 -0.11
CA GLU A 309 13.61 0.05 -0.94
C GLU A 309 13.39 -0.65 -2.28
N ILE A 310 12.71 -1.79 -2.29
CA ILE A 310 12.42 -2.54 -3.52
C ILE A 310 11.47 -1.75 -4.43
N LEU A 311 10.43 -1.13 -3.89
CA LEU A 311 9.50 -0.29 -4.64
C LEU A 311 10.20 0.93 -5.26
N GLU A 312 11.10 1.58 -4.52
CA GLU A 312 11.90 2.71 -5.02
C GLU A 312 12.82 2.29 -6.16
N ASN A 313 13.46 1.13 -6.04
CA ASN A 313 14.27 0.56 -7.11
C ASN A 313 13.43 0.27 -8.36
N GLU A 314 12.23 -0.30 -8.20
CA GLU A 314 11.39 -0.69 -9.32
C GLU A 314 10.86 0.52 -10.10
N ILE A 315 10.43 1.60 -9.43
CA ILE A 315 9.98 2.82 -10.15
C ILE A 315 11.10 3.54 -10.88
N ASN A 316 12.36 3.33 -10.49
CA ASN A 316 13.55 3.90 -11.14
C ASN A 316 14.25 2.92 -12.09
N SER A 317 13.59 1.82 -12.45
CA SER A 317 14.10 0.79 -13.35
C SER A 317 13.41 0.80 -14.70
N ALA A 318 14.16 0.47 -15.75
CA ALA A 318 13.60 0.21 -17.07
C ALA A 318 13.01 -1.21 -17.09
N ASN A 319 11.69 -1.30 -16.92
CA ASN A 319 10.95 -2.56 -16.81
C ASN A 319 10.18 -2.90 -18.11
N ASP A 320 10.85 -2.80 -19.23
CA ASP A 320 10.30 -2.97 -20.58
C ASP A 320 11.07 -4.05 -21.38
N ASN A 321 10.64 -4.37 -22.57
CA ASN A 321 11.32 -5.21 -23.56
C ASN A 321 10.84 -4.89 -25.00
N PRO A 322 11.77 -4.66 -25.92
CA PRO A 322 13.23 -4.57 -25.74
C PRO A 322 13.67 -3.27 -25.07
N ILE A 323 14.83 -3.29 -24.45
CA ILE A 323 15.50 -2.12 -23.88
C ILE A 323 16.32 -1.40 -24.96
N ILE A 324 16.10 -0.10 -25.06
CA ILE A 324 16.80 0.78 -25.98
C ILE A 324 18.00 1.40 -25.28
N ASP A 325 19.21 1.16 -25.79
CA ASP A 325 20.45 1.70 -25.26
C ASP A 325 21.10 2.63 -26.30
N VAL A 326 20.79 3.90 -26.18
CA VAL A 326 21.30 4.95 -27.08
C VAL A 326 22.81 5.09 -26.95
N LYS A 327 23.34 5.00 -25.72
CA LYS A 327 24.78 5.19 -25.43
C LYS A 327 25.64 4.14 -26.13
N ASN A 328 25.23 2.88 -26.07
CA ASN A 328 25.94 1.77 -26.70
C ASN A 328 25.45 1.45 -28.12
N LYS A 329 24.46 2.21 -28.63
CA LYS A 329 23.84 2.02 -29.95
C LYS A 329 23.33 0.59 -30.15
N GLN A 330 22.62 0.06 -29.16
CA GLN A 330 22.12 -1.31 -29.13
C GLN A 330 20.64 -1.38 -28.71
N VAL A 331 20.01 -2.48 -29.02
CA VAL A 331 18.68 -2.87 -28.56
C VAL A 331 18.78 -4.28 -27.96
N TYR A 332 18.45 -4.41 -26.69
CA TYR A 332 18.55 -5.67 -25.96
C TYR A 332 17.18 -6.28 -25.69
N HIS A 333 17.06 -7.59 -25.89
CA HIS A 333 15.85 -8.34 -25.62
C HIS A 333 16.02 -9.13 -24.33
N GLY A 334 15.05 -9.01 -23.40
CA GLY A 334 15.11 -9.64 -22.08
C GLY A 334 13.77 -9.68 -21.36
N GLY A 335 13.80 -9.84 -20.05
CA GLY A 335 12.63 -10.06 -19.21
C GLY A 335 12.43 -9.03 -18.08
N ASN A 336 12.91 -7.80 -18.22
CA ASN A 336 12.81 -6.77 -17.18
C ASN A 336 11.35 -6.43 -16.78
N PHE A 337 10.39 -6.85 -17.59
CA PHE A 337 8.96 -6.74 -17.31
C PHE A 337 8.42 -7.76 -16.30
N HIS A 338 9.22 -8.73 -15.87
CA HIS A 338 8.73 -9.78 -14.98
C HIS A 338 8.52 -9.25 -13.56
N GLY A 339 7.32 -9.52 -12.99
CA GLY A 339 6.86 -8.86 -11.77
C GLY A 339 7.22 -9.56 -10.45
N ASP A 340 8.15 -10.49 -10.42
CA ASP A 340 8.47 -11.32 -9.24
C ASP A 340 8.91 -10.51 -8.03
N TYR A 341 9.72 -9.45 -8.22
CA TYR A 341 10.13 -8.59 -7.11
C TYR A 341 8.91 -8.02 -6.38
N ILE A 342 7.99 -7.40 -7.11
CA ILE A 342 6.83 -6.74 -6.50
C ILE A 342 5.84 -7.76 -5.94
N SER A 343 5.65 -8.89 -6.62
CA SER A 343 4.76 -9.95 -6.13
C SER A 343 5.20 -10.49 -4.77
N LEU A 344 6.51 -10.78 -4.62
CA LEU A 344 7.08 -11.26 -3.36
C LEU A 344 6.95 -10.20 -2.26
N GLU A 345 7.26 -8.94 -2.57
CA GLU A 345 7.19 -7.86 -1.58
C GLU A 345 5.75 -7.61 -1.10
N MET A 346 4.77 -7.70 -2.00
CA MET A 346 3.36 -7.58 -1.61
C MET A 346 2.90 -8.74 -0.72
N ASP A 347 3.34 -9.95 -0.99
CA ASP A 347 3.05 -11.08 -0.10
C ASP A 347 3.70 -10.94 1.29
N LYS A 348 4.94 -10.48 1.37
CA LYS A 348 5.61 -10.20 2.65
C LYS A 348 4.85 -9.12 3.42
N LEU A 349 4.49 -8.02 2.76
CA LEU A 349 3.73 -6.93 3.36
C LEU A 349 2.36 -7.42 3.88
N LYS A 350 1.64 -8.19 3.09
CA LYS A 350 0.37 -8.81 3.44
C LYS A 350 0.47 -9.67 4.71
N LEU A 351 1.50 -10.49 4.82
CA LEU A 351 1.74 -11.35 5.99
C LEU A 351 1.97 -10.53 7.26
N VAL A 352 2.80 -9.49 7.20
CA VAL A 352 3.12 -8.71 8.39
C VAL A 352 1.96 -7.81 8.82
N ILE A 353 1.15 -7.28 7.89
CA ILE A 353 -0.07 -6.53 8.23
C ILE A 353 -1.14 -7.46 8.79
N THR A 354 -1.27 -8.69 8.30
CA THR A 354 -2.14 -9.69 8.96
C THR A 354 -1.70 -9.95 10.40
N LYS A 355 -0.40 -10.06 10.66
CA LYS A 355 0.13 -10.23 12.02
C LYS A 355 -0.15 -9.03 12.91
N LEU A 356 -0.01 -7.81 12.39
CA LEU A 356 -0.38 -6.57 13.08
C LEU A 356 -1.88 -6.57 13.43
N THR A 357 -2.76 -6.93 12.48
CA THR A 357 -4.21 -7.05 12.70
C THR A 357 -4.54 -8.05 13.79
N MET A 358 -3.84 -9.20 13.83
CA MET A 358 -3.98 -10.19 14.90
C MET A 358 -3.56 -9.64 16.27
N LEU A 359 -2.51 -8.80 16.33
CA LEU A 359 -2.10 -8.13 17.58
C LEU A 359 -3.22 -7.21 18.06
N ALA A 360 -3.73 -6.33 17.19
CA ALA A 360 -4.81 -5.42 17.51
C ALA A 360 -6.07 -6.15 18.02
N GLU A 361 -6.46 -7.26 17.37
CA GLU A 361 -7.59 -8.08 17.79
C GLU A 361 -7.35 -8.72 19.17
N ARG A 362 -6.12 -9.17 19.48
CA ARG A 362 -5.79 -9.70 20.81
C ARG A 362 -5.80 -8.63 21.89
N GLN A 363 -5.32 -7.43 21.59
CA GLN A 363 -5.39 -6.28 22.49
C GLN A 363 -6.83 -5.82 22.72
N LEU A 364 -7.63 -5.76 21.66
CA LEU A 364 -9.07 -5.49 21.73
C LEU A 364 -9.77 -6.53 22.64
N ASN A 365 -9.55 -7.82 22.40
CA ASN A 365 -10.12 -8.89 23.24
C ASN A 365 -9.68 -8.77 24.69
N TYR A 366 -8.44 -8.37 24.95
CA TYR A 366 -7.96 -8.14 26.33
C TYR A 366 -8.79 -7.04 27.01
N LEU A 367 -9.02 -5.90 26.36
CA LEU A 367 -9.83 -4.81 26.92
C LEU A 367 -11.29 -5.22 27.15
N LEU A 368 -11.87 -6.02 26.27
CA LEU A 368 -13.28 -6.41 26.32
C LEU A 368 -13.58 -7.56 27.31
N ASN A 369 -12.56 -8.29 27.73
CA ASN A 369 -12.71 -9.46 28.59
C ASN A 369 -12.38 -9.15 30.06
N SER A 370 -13.42 -8.80 30.83
CA SER A 370 -13.29 -8.47 32.24
C SER A 370 -12.68 -9.57 33.12
N LYS A 371 -12.73 -10.84 32.66
CA LYS A 371 -12.15 -11.98 33.40
C LYS A 371 -10.64 -12.05 33.33
N ILE A 372 -10.03 -11.40 32.30
CA ILE A 372 -8.58 -11.40 32.10
C ILE A 372 -7.92 -10.06 32.41
N ASN A 373 -8.62 -8.93 32.22
CA ASN A 373 -8.08 -7.62 32.58
C ASN A 373 -8.41 -7.20 34.03
N GLU A 374 -9.54 -7.61 34.57
CA GLU A 374 -10.02 -7.39 35.97
C GLU A 374 -10.19 -5.91 36.37
N ILE A 375 -10.05 -4.98 35.41
CA ILE A 375 -10.13 -3.53 35.66
C ILE A 375 -11.26 -2.85 34.87
N LEU A 376 -11.79 -3.52 33.85
CA LEU A 376 -12.84 -2.99 32.97
C LEU A 376 -14.10 -3.86 33.07
N PRO A 377 -15.30 -3.28 32.88
CA PRO A 377 -16.51 -4.07 32.80
C PRO A 377 -16.52 -4.93 31.52
N PRO A 378 -17.28 -6.02 31.46
CA PRO A 378 -17.45 -6.80 30.26
C PRO A 378 -17.78 -5.90 29.06
N PHE A 379 -17.05 -6.08 27.93
CA PHE A 379 -17.21 -5.31 26.68
C PHE A 379 -17.03 -3.79 26.84
N VAL A 380 -16.30 -3.36 27.88
CA VAL A 380 -16.15 -1.92 28.22
C VAL A 380 -17.52 -1.21 28.24
N ASN A 381 -18.50 -1.88 28.83
CA ASN A 381 -19.87 -1.38 28.91
C ASN A 381 -20.00 -0.37 30.08
N LEU A 382 -20.22 0.90 29.76
CA LEU A 382 -20.40 1.99 30.71
C LEU A 382 -21.87 2.14 31.18
N GLY A 383 -22.80 1.42 30.58
CA GLY A 383 -24.20 1.39 30.91
C GLY A 383 -24.57 0.31 31.93
N THR A 384 -25.81 -0.12 31.97
CA THR A 384 -26.32 -1.15 32.89
C THR A 384 -25.95 -2.55 32.36
N LEU A 385 -25.16 -3.27 33.14
CA LEU A 385 -24.79 -4.66 32.81
C LEU A 385 -26.02 -5.56 32.71
N GLY A 386 -26.09 -6.36 31.65
CA GLY A 386 -27.22 -7.25 31.38
C GLY A 386 -28.35 -6.57 30.58
N PHE A 387 -28.34 -5.24 30.50
CA PHE A 387 -29.29 -4.45 29.68
C PHE A 387 -28.62 -3.79 28.48
N ASN A 388 -27.46 -3.18 28.68
CA ASN A 388 -26.63 -2.63 27.62
C ASN A 388 -25.53 -3.61 27.23
N PHE A 389 -25.09 -3.56 25.96
CA PHE A 389 -24.13 -4.46 25.37
C PHE A 389 -22.73 -3.86 25.17
N GLY A 390 -22.60 -2.51 25.22
CA GLY A 390 -21.34 -1.82 25.04
C GLY A 390 -20.67 -2.16 23.70
N MET A 391 -19.41 -2.59 23.75
CA MET A 391 -18.62 -2.91 22.54
C MET A 391 -18.78 -4.37 22.04
N GLN A 392 -19.73 -5.16 22.56
CA GLN A 392 -19.88 -6.57 22.19
C GLN A 392 -20.13 -6.75 20.69
N GLY A 393 -21.03 -5.95 20.08
CA GLY A 393 -21.39 -6.08 18.67
C GLY A 393 -20.21 -5.81 17.73
N VAL A 394 -19.41 -4.79 18.00
CA VAL A 394 -18.24 -4.45 17.16
C VAL A 394 -17.07 -5.42 17.35
N GLN A 395 -17.02 -6.16 18.47
CA GLN A 395 -16.05 -7.26 18.63
C GLN A 395 -16.28 -8.35 17.55
N PHE A 396 -17.51 -8.70 17.28
CA PHE A 396 -17.83 -9.68 16.22
C PHE A 396 -17.31 -9.21 14.85
N THR A 397 -17.48 -7.92 14.55
CA THR A 397 -16.94 -7.30 13.32
C THR A 397 -15.41 -7.44 13.28
N ALA A 398 -14.70 -7.01 14.33
CA ALA A 398 -13.24 -7.11 14.39
C ALA A 398 -12.73 -8.54 14.24
N THR A 399 -13.38 -9.51 14.88
CA THR A 399 -13.03 -10.94 14.79
C THR A 399 -13.25 -11.47 13.36
N SER A 400 -14.39 -11.17 12.74
CA SER A 400 -14.71 -11.58 11.38
C SER A 400 -13.72 -11.01 10.36
N THR A 401 -13.44 -9.71 10.46
CA THR A 401 -12.49 -9.00 9.59
C THR A 401 -11.05 -9.53 9.76
N THR A 402 -10.64 -9.84 10.99
CA THR A 402 -9.34 -10.46 11.25
C THR A 402 -9.24 -11.86 10.66
N ALA A 403 -10.31 -12.66 10.74
CA ALA A 403 -10.35 -14.00 10.14
C ALA A 403 -10.25 -13.93 8.60
N GLU A 404 -10.87 -12.92 7.96
CA GLU A 404 -10.69 -12.69 6.52
C GLU A 404 -9.23 -12.36 6.20
N ASN A 405 -8.55 -11.50 6.97
CA ASN A 405 -7.13 -11.20 6.78
C ASN A 405 -6.25 -12.45 6.90
N GLN A 406 -6.53 -13.33 7.87
CA GLN A 406 -5.82 -14.60 8.00
C GLN A 406 -5.99 -15.49 6.76
N MET A 407 -7.18 -15.56 6.19
CA MET A 407 -7.46 -16.31 4.97
C MET A 407 -6.76 -15.67 3.76
N LEU A 408 -6.82 -14.34 3.61
CA LEU A 408 -6.19 -13.60 2.52
C LEU A 408 -4.65 -13.60 2.60
N SER A 409 -4.04 -13.97 3.72
CA SER A 409 -2.59 -14.02 3.90
C SER A 409 -1.89 -15.17 3.16
N ASN A 410 -2.65 -16.06 2.48
CA ASN A 410 -2.05 -17.06 1.61
C ASN A 410 -1.23 -16.41 0.50
N SER A 411 -0.07 -17.04 0.19
CA SER A 411 0.84 -16.50 -0.83
C SER A 411 0.19 -16.50 -2.22
N MET A 412 0.28 -15.36 -2.91
CA MET A 412 -0.06 -15.24 -4.34
C MET A 412 1.17 -15.44 -5.23
N TYR A 413 2.35 -15.09 -4.75
CA TYR A 413 3.63 -15.18 -5.46
C TYR A 413 3.93 -16.59 -6.00
N VAL A 414 3.53 -17.64 -5.25
CA VAL A 414 3.76 -19.04 -5.67
C VAL A 414 2.69 -19.58 -6.61
N HIS A 415 1.70 -18.79 -7.02
CA HIS A 415 0.70 -19.18 -8.00
C HIS A 415 1.18 -18.82 -9.41
N SER A 416 1.47 -19.84 -10.21
CA SER A 416 1.91 -19.67 -11.60
C SER A 416 1.10 -20.57 -12.51
N ILE A 417 0.34 -19.95 -13.42
CA ILE A 417 -0.53 -20.63 -14.39
C ILE A 417 -0.05 -20.28 -15.79
N PRO A 418 0.54 -21.23 -16.53
CA PRO A 418 1.00 -20.98 -17.91
C PRO A 418 -0.13 -20.45 -18.80
N ASN A 419 0.21 -19.53 -19.67
CA ASN A 419 -0.73 -18.93 -20.61
C ASN A 419 0.00 -18.46 -21.90
N ASN A 420 -0.74 -17.82 -22.82
CA ASN A 420 -0.20 -17.30 -24.08
C ASN A 420 0.51 -18.39 -24.91
N ASN A 421 -0.18 -19.56 -25.09
CA ASN A 421 0.38 -20.76 -25.73
C ASN A 421 1.71 -21.21 -25.11
N ASP A 422 1.76 -21.26 -23.78
CA ASP A 422 2.94 -21.60 -22.95
C ASP A 422 4.19 -20.74 -23.19
N ASN A 423 4.08 -19.64 -23.95
CA ASN A 423 5.16 -18.65 -24.06
C ASN A 423 5.41 -17.94 -22.72
N GLN A 424 4.36 -17.77 -21.92
CA GLN A 424 4.43 -17.27 -20.54
C GLN A 424 4.22 -18.49 -19.60
N ASP A 425 5.22 -19.34 -19.50
CA ASP A 425 5.19 -20.60 -18.76
C ASP A 425 5.43 -20.46 -17.25
N ILE A 426 5.95 -19.30 -16.83
CA ILE A 426 6.03 -18.86 -15.44
C ILE A 426 5.55 -17.42 -15.31
N VAL A 427 4.73 -17.15 -14.30
CA VAL A 427 4.09 -15.83 -14.08
C VAL A 427 4.17 -15.42 -12.63
N SER A 428 4.20 -14.11 -12.35
CA SER A 428 4.41 -13.56 -11.01
C SER A 428 3.13 -13.28 -10.24
N MET A 429 1.99 -13.07 -10.90
CA MET A 429 0.73 -12.60 -10.30
C MET A 429 0.86 -11.31 -9.46
N GLY A 430 1.77 -10.41 -9.82
CA GLY A 430 2.13 -9.24 -9.01
C GLY A 430 0.97 -8.30 -8.74
N THR A 431 0.12 -8.00 -9.73
CA THR A 431 -1.06 -7.16 -9.55
C THR A 431 -2.07 -7.80 -8.60
N ASN A 432 -2.30 -9.13 -8.72
CA ASN A 432 -3.18 -9.84 -7.79
C ASN A 432 -2.64 -9.77 -6.35
N ALA A 433 -1.33 -10.00 -6.16
CA ALA A 433 -0.68 -9.89 -4.86
C ALA A 433 -0.88 -8.47 -4.27
N ALA A 434 -0.68 -7.43 -5.08
CA ALA A 434 -0.81 -6.04 -4.66
C ALA A 434 -2.27 -5.67 -4.29
N VAL A 435 -3.25 -6.08 -5.10
CA VAL A 435 -4.69 -5.83 -4.84
C VAL A 435 -5.15 -6.54 -3.56
N ILE A 436 -4.77 -7.81 -3.37
CA ILE A 436 -5.12 -8.56 -2.14
C ILE A 436 -4.46 -7.92 -0.91
N THR A 437 -3.21 -7.45 -1.02
CA THR A 437 -2.54 -6.72 0.05
C THR A 437 -3.28 -5.44 0.41
N GLY A 438 -3.77 -4.69 -0.58
CA GLY A 438 -4.63 -3.53 -0.36
C GLY A 438 -5.91 -3.86 0.43
N LYS A 439 -6.54 -5.01 0.15
CA LYS A 439 -7.71 -5.48 0.91
C LYS A 439 -7.35 -5.81 2.37
N VAL A 440 -6.22 -6.48 2.60
CA VAL A 440 -5.73 -6.78 3.97
C VAL A 440 -5.46 -5.49 4.76
N ILE A 441 -4.89 -4.48 4.13
CA ILE A 441 -4.63 -3.16 4.71
C ILE A 441 -5.95 -2.45 5.06
N GLU A 442 -6.93 -2.46 4.16
CA GLU A 442 -8.26 -1.87 4.40
C GLU A 442 -8.94 -2.51 5.62
N ASN A 443 -8.90 -3.84 5.71
CA ASN A 443 -9.43 -4.59 6.84
C ASN A 443 -8.68 -4.27 8.14
N ALA A 444 -7.37 -4.09 8.10
CA ALA A 444 -6.57 -3.72 9.27
C ALA A 444 -7.00 -2.36 9.84
N PHE A 445 -7.23 -1.35 8.99
CA PHE A 445 -7.76 -0.05 9.44
C PHE A 445 -9.12 -0.17 10.13
N GLU A 446 -9.98 -1.09 9.69
CA GLU A 446 -11.28 -1.32 10.33
C GLU A 446 -11.14 -1.90 11.73
N VAL A 447 -10.27 -2.90 11.91
CA VAL A 447 -9.98 -3.49 13.22
C VAL A 447 -9.36 -2.45 14.16
N LEU A 448 -8.39 -1.67 13.69
CA LEU A 448 -7.77 -0.61 14.47
C LEU A 448 -8.77 0.51 14.85
N ALA A 449 -9.72 0.83 13.98
CA ALA A 449 -10.77 1.81 14.31
C ALA A 449 -11.64 1.33 15.47
N ILE A 450 -12.00 0.04 15.50
CA ILE A 450 -12.77 -0.57 16.60
C ILE A 450 -11.93 -0.58 17.88
N GLU A 451 -10.65 -0.93 17.79
CA GLU A 451 -9.71 -0.91 18.92
C GLU A 451 -9.61 0.49 19.51
N LEU A 452 -9.45 1.52 18.72
CA LEU A 452 -9.34 2.92 19.18
C LEU A 452 -10.61 3.39 19.89
N ILE A 453 -11.80 3.08 19.36
CA ILE A 453 -13.06 3.39 20.04
C ILE A 453 -13.11 2.73 21.41
N THR A 454 -12.65 1.48 21.51
CA THR A 454 -12.61 0.74 22.79
C THR A 454 -11.62 1.36 23.77
N ILE A 455 -10.43 1.77 23.29
CA ILE A 455 -9.40 2.43 24.11
C ILE A 455 -9.96 3.71 24.75
N VAL A 456 -10.59 4.60 23.96
CA VAL A 456 -11.10 5.85 24.52
C VAL A 456 -12.26 5.63 25.49
N GLN A 457 -13.13 4.63 25.26
CA GLN A 457 -14.16 4.22 26.23
C GLN A 457 -13.56 3.68 27.54
N ALA A 458 -12.46 2.91 27.45
CA ALA A 458 -11.76 2.39 28.63
C ALA A 458 -11.12 3.51 29.45
N ILE A 459 -10.52 4.51 28.79
CA ILE A 459 -9.95 5.69 29.45
C ILE A 459 -11.03 6.46 30.22
N ASP A 460 -12.22 6.64 29.66
CA ASP A 460 -13.33 7.32 30.34
C ASP A 460 -13.81 6.53 31.54
N TYR A 461 -14.03 5.21 31.40
CA TYR A 461 -14.47 4.36 32.51
C TYR A 461 -13.52 4.43 33.69
N LEU A 462 -12.21 4.43 33.43
CA LEU A 462 -11.18 4.46 34.49
C LEU A 462 -10.86 5.88 34.98
N GLY A 463 -11.35 6.91 34.30
CA GLY A 463 -11.08 8.31 34.66
C GLY A 463 -9.64 8.76 34.40
N TYR A 464 -8.92 8.10 33.51
CA TYR A 464 -7.45 8.30 33.31
C TYR A 464 -7.08 9.44 32.37
N LYS A 465 -8.03 10.20 31.87
CA LYS A 465 -7.82 11.29 30.91
C LYS A 465 -6.65 12.25 31.23
N ASN A 466 -6.39 12.52 32.52
CA ASN A 466 -5.35 13.46 32.97
C ASN A 466 -4.07 12.74 33.45
N GLU A 467 -4.02 11.43 33.36
CA GLU A 467 -2.90 10.59 33.80
C GLU A 467 -2.16 9.92 32.64
N ILE A 468 -2.83 9.75 31.49
CA ILE A 468 -2.22 9.24 30.26
C ILE A 468 -1.19 10.22 29.70
N SER A 469 -0.27 9.73 28.85
CA SER A 469 0.74 10.55 28.17
C SER A 469 0.10 11.64 27.31
N SER A 470 0.82 12.73 27.07
CA SER A 470 0.37 13.80 26.18
C SER A 470 0.07 13.31 24.77
N ALA A 471 0.83 12.32 24.28
CA ALA A 471 0.63 11.71 22.98
C ALA A 471 -0.68 10.90 22.92
N THR A 472 -0.94 10.05 23.89
CA THR A 472 -2.23 9.32 24.01
C THR A 472 -3.41 10.27 24.23
N LYS A 473 -3.21 11.33 25.02
CA LYS A 473 -4.23 12.34 25.28
C LYS A 473 -4.67 13.08 24.00
N LYS A 474 -3.73 13.41 23.14
CA LYS A 474 -4.05 14.04 21.85
C LYS A 474 -4.99 13.16 21.02
N ILE A 475 -4.67 11.88 20.89
CA ILE A 475 -5.52 10.91 20.16
C ILE A 475 -6.90 10.80 20.82
N TYR A 476 -6.93 10.70 22.16
CA TYR A 476 -8.17 10.65 22.91
C TYR A 476 -9.04 11.90 22.63
N ASP A 477 -8.47 13.10 22.72
CA ASP A 477 -9.21 14.35 22.50
C ASP A 477 -9.72 14.45 21.05
N ASP A 478 -8.93 14.07 20.05
CA ASP A 478 -9.34 14.04 18.63
C ASP A 478 -10.50 13.08 18.40
N ILE A 479 -10.45 11.88 18.95
CA ILE A 479 -11.49 10.86 18.77
C ILE A 479 -12.77 11.22 19.52
N ARG A 480 -12.70 11.90 20.67
CA ARG A 480 -13.89 12.36 21.40
C ARG A 480 -14.66 13.46 20.69
N VAL A 481 -14.05 14.13 19.70
CA VAL A 481 -14.77 15.01 18.77
C VAL A 481 -15.61 14.19 17.75
N ILE A 482 -15.12 13.01 17.37
CA ILE A 482 -15.76 12.14 16.37
C ILE A 482 -16.86 11.28 16.99
N ILE A 483 -16.55 10.67 18.14
CA ILE A 483 -17.45 9.81 18.91
C ILE A 483 -17.46 10.25 20.38
N PRO A 484 -18.60 10.77 20.89
CA PRO A 484 -18.75 11.11 22.31
C PRO A 484 -18.72 9.85 23.19
N GLU A 485 -18.45 10.02 24.47
CA GLU A 485 -18.67 8.97 25.47
C GLU A 485 -20.12 8.48 25.38
N PHE A 486 -20.32 7.17 25.43
CA PHE A 486 -21.66 6.59 25.39
C PHE A 486 -21.84 5.53 26.49
N LYS A 487 -23.03 5.55 27.11
CA LYS A 487 -23.50 4.58 28.11
C LYS A 487 -24.63 3.73 27.57
N GLU A 488 -25.49 4.34 26.77
CA GLU A 488 -26.58 3.66 26.07
C GLU A 488 -26.08 3.09 24.73
N ASP A 489 -26.60 1.93 24.36
CA ASP A 489 -26.27 1.29 23.08
C ASP A 489 -26.74 2.17 21.90
N GLN A 490 -25.91 2.26 20.91
CA GLN A 490 -26.15 3.05 19.70
C GLN A 490 -25.68 2.32 18.45
N VAL A 491 -26.08 2.82 17.28
CA VAL A 491 -25.64 2.27 16.00
C VAL A 491 -24.17 2.58 15.77
N MET A 492 -23.31 1.57 15.78
CA MET A 492 -21.84 1.75 15.81
C MET A 492 -21.17 1.87 14.44
N TYR A 493 -21.74 1.26 13.37
CA TYR A 493 -21.06 1.26 12.06
C TYR A 493 -20.69 2.64 11.51
N PRO A 494 -21.49 3.73 11.71
CA PRO A 494 -21.10 5.05 11.22
C PRO A 494 -19.90 5.63 11.99
N PHE A 495 -19.76 5.29 13.28
CA PHE A 495 -18.60 5.72 14.09
C PHE A 495 -17.35 4.95 13.72
N VAL A 496 -17.46 3.64 13.51
CA VAL A 496 -16.34 2.83 13.00
C VAL A 496 -15.83 3.39 11.67
N GLN A 497 -16.72 3.73 10.74
CA GLN A 497 -16.32 4.33 9.46
C GLN A 497 -15.63 5.69 9.64
N LYS A 498 -16.18 6.59 10.45
CA LYS A 498 -15.56 7.90 10.71
C LYS A 498 -14.18 7.79 11.36
N VAL A 499 -14.01 6.85 12.29
CA VAL A 499 -12.70 6.62 12.93
C VAL A 499 -11.74 5.96 11.95
N LYS A 500 -12.18 5.02 11.12
CA LYS A 500 -11.40 4.46 10.02
C LYS A 500 -10.90 5.56 9.07
N ASP A 501 -11.80 6.47 8.66
CA ASP A 501 -11.44 7.60 7.81
C ASP A 501 -10.44 8.54 8.49
N TYR A 502 -10.58 8.77 9.80
CA TYR A 502 -9.60 9.53 10.59
C TYR A 502 -8.22 8.86 10.55
N LEU A 503 -8.13 7.54 10.76
CA LEU A 503 -6.86 6.80 10.74
C LEU A 503 -6.19 6.84 9.37
N ILE A 504 -6.98 6.74 8.29
CA ILE A 504 -6.46 6.79 6.91
C ILE A 504 -5.93 8.19 6.57
N ASN A 505 -6.57 9.26 7.06
CA ASN A 505 -6.24 10.63 6.67
C ASN A 505 -5.17 11.30 7.55
N ASN A 506 -4.86 10.75 8.72
CA ASN A 506 -3.84 11.26 9.65
C ASN A 506 -2.70 10.26 9.84
#